data_a3c1f4c4fd22e980b265bfa6abe603f9
#
_entry.id   a3c1f4c4fd22e980b265bfa6abe603f9
#
_cell.length_a   1.000
_cell.length_b   1.000
_cell.length_c   1.000
_cell.angle_alpha   90.00
_cell.angle_beta   90.00
_cell.angle_gamma   90.00
#
_symmetry.space_group_name_H-M   'P 1'
#
loop_
_entity.id
_entity.type
_entity.pdbx_description
1 polymer ?
#
loop_
_entity_poly.entity_id
_entity_poly.type
_entity_poly.pdbx_seq_one_letter_code
_entity_poly.pdbx_strand_id
1 'polypeptide(L)'
;VFGGSMGEMHAAKITRTIEMAERSRTPIIGMWDGGGQRAHDGVTSLAETGVLMDHLVQCSGRIPIFSLILGPVVGASALCAGIADFTIMSSQHGQLFLSSPLVTPEIISGEQTPKEVGDAQVHSSRSGIACLVAEDEDDAIEMASELLGFLPDHCLADPPFAYSGDERDLFPELNELIPDNPNKPYDMRK
;
A
#
# COMPACT_ATOMS: atom_id res chain seq x y z
N VAL A 1 -6.33 10.78 17.49
CA VAL A 1 -6.86 10.39 18.81
C VAL A 1 -6.39 8.98 19.12
N PHE A 2 -5.90 8.71 20.33
CA PHE A 2 -5.40 7.40 20.77
C PHE A 2 -4.33 6.78 19.85
N GLY A 3 -3.31 7.57 19.45
CA GLY A 3 -2.22 7.10 18.61
C GLY A 3 -2.65 6.61 17.21
N GLY A 4 -3.70 7.20 16.65
CA GLY A 4 -4.23 6.80 15.35
C GLY A 4 -4.95 5.44 15.33
N SER A 5 -5.17 4.82 16.51
CA SER A 5 -5.82 3.52 16.58
C SER A 5 -7.24 3.54 16.00
N MET A 6 -7.58 2.50 15.24
CA MET A 6 -8.86 2.37 14.54
C MET A 6 -9.91 1.78 15.47
N GLY A 7 -10.95 2.57 15.79
CA GLY A 7 -12.13 2.12 16.50
C GLY A 7 -13.30 1.84 15.56
N GLU A 8 -14.41 1.32 16.10
CA GLU A 8 -15.63 1.00 15.37
C GLU A 8 -16.09 2.17 14.45
N MET A 9 -16.33 3.33 15.03
CA MET A 9 -16.81 4.50 14.27
C MET A 9 -15.79 5.05 13.27
N HIS A 10 -14.50 4.83 13.50
CA HIS A 10 -13.45 5.20 12.58
C HIS A 10 -13.49 4.30 11.33
N ALA A 11 -13.52 2.99 11.53
CA ALA A 11 -13.64 2.02 10.44
C ALA A 11 -14.93 2.23 9.63
N ALA A 12 -16.07 2.43 10.31
CA ALA A 12 -17.35 2.70 9.65
C ALA A 12 -17.32 3.98 8.78
N LYS A 13 -16.62 5.03 9.20
CA LYS A 13 -16.45 6.25 8.38
C LYS A 13 -15.60 6.00 7.13
N ILE A 14 -14.51 5.24 7.27
CA ILE A 14 -13.66 4.87 6.13
C ILE A 14 -14.48 4.03 5.14
N THR A 15 -15.19 3.01 5.63
CA THR A 15 -16.08 2.16 4.81
C THR A 15 -17.06 3.00 4.00
N ARG A 16 -17.72 3.96 4.66
CA ARG A 16 -18.66 4.87 3.98
C ARG A 16 -18.00 5.72 2.90
N THR A 17 -16.75 6.14 3.12
CA THR A 17 -15.98 6.89 2.11
C THR A 17 -15.66 6.01 0.90
N ILE A 18 -15.30 4.74 1.14
CA ILE A 18 -15.04 3.75 0.07
C ILE A 18 -16.31 3.48 -0.75
N GLU A 19 -17.45 3.29 -0.09
CA GLU A 19 -18.74 3.14 -0.77
C GLU A 19 -19.08 4.35 -1.65
N MET A 20 -18.78 5.57 -1.18
CA MET A 20 -18.98 6.79 -1.98
C MET A 20 -18.05 6.81 -3.19
N ALA A 21 -16.76 6.47 -3.03
CA ALA A 21 -15.79 6.40 -4.11
C ALA A 21 -16.20 5.36 -5.17
N GLU A 22 -16.65 4.19 -4.76
CA GLU A 22 -17.14 3.15 -5.67
C GLU A 22 -18.36 3.63 -6.48
N ARG A 23 -19.35 4.24 -5.82
CA ARG A 23 -20.56 4.76 -6.48
C ARG A 23 -20.25 5.89 -7.45
N SER A 24 -19.32 6.78 -7.11
CA SER A 24 -18.89 7.89 -7.97
C SER A 24 -17.84 7.46 -9.00
N ARG A 25 -17.34 6.23 -8.93
CA ARG A 25 -16.30 5.69 -9.80
C ARG A 25 -15.03 6.53 -9.80
N THR A 26 -14.58 6.89 -8.61
CA THR A 26 -13.37 7.69 -8.39
C THR A 26 -12.32 6.90 -7.64
N PRO A 27 -11.03 7.10 -7.93
CA PRO A 27 -9.94 6.50 -7.16
C PRO A 27 -10.02 6.85 -5.68
N ILE A 28 -9.44 6.01 -4.84
CA ILE A 28 -9.32 6.28 -3.40
C ILE A 28 -7.86 6.24 -2.97
N ILE A 29 -7.47 7.20 -2.14
CA ILE A 29 -6.13 7.29 -1.57
C ILE A 29 -6.26 7.20 -0.05
N GLY A 30 -5.76 6.13 0.54
CA GLY A 30 -5.66 5.95 1.99
C GLY A 30 -4.31 6.44 2.50
N MET A 31 -4.33 7.41 3.42
CA MET A 31 -3.14 7.87 4.14
C MET A 31 -3.11 7.19 5.51
N TRP A 32 -2.08 6.38 5.76
CA TRP A 32 -2.00 5.52 6.92
C TRP A 32 -0.90 5.95 7.88
N ASP A 33 -1.33 6.23 9.11
CA ASP A 33 -0.46 6.46 10.27
C ASP A 33 -1.26 6.10 11.52
N GLY A 34 -1.00 4.93 12.12
CA GLY A 34 -1.77 4.55 13.30
C GLY A 34 -1.48 3.18 13.87
N GLY A 35 -1.70 3.07 15.17
CA GLY A 35 -1.35 1.93 16.01
C GLY A 35 -2.24 0.67 15.87
N GLY A 36 -3.00 0.52 14.79
CA GLY A 36 -3.85 -0.66 14.59
C GLY A 36 -5.21 -0.57 15.31
N GLN A 37 -5.76 -1.70 15.71
CA GLN A 37 -7.09 -1.75 16.34
C GLN A 37 -7.08 -1.15 17.73
N ARG A 38 -8.13 -0.39 18.03
CA ARG A 38 -8.35 0.17 19.37
C ARG A 38 -8.83 -0.91 20.32
N ALA A 39 -7.95 -1.39 21.17
CA ALA A 39 -8.25 -2.47 22.12
C ALA A 39 -9.40 -2.15 23.08
N HIS A 40 -9.60 -0.87 23.43
CA HIS A 40 -10.68 -0.42 24.32
C HIS A 40 -12.09 -0.63 23.74
N ASP A 41 -12.22 -0.62 22.41
CA ASP A 41 -13.52 -0.85 21.74
C ASP A 41 -13.83 -2.36 21.63
N GLY A 42 -12.90 -3.21 22.04
CA GLY A 42 -13.09 -4.66 22.03
C GLY A 42 -13.32 -5.24 20.62
N VAL A 43 -14.21 -6.24 20.54
CA VAL A 43 -14.49 -6.96 19.29
C VAL A 43 -15.20 -6.11 18.24
N THR A 44 -15.88 -5.03 18.63
CA THR A 44 -16.63 -4.19 17.67
C THR A 44 -15.70 -3.46 16.71
N SER A 45 -14.54 -2.95 17.17
CA SER A 45 -13.56 -2.33 16.29
C SER A 45 -12.99 -3.32 15.27
N LEU A 46 -12.80 -4.58 15.66
CA LEU A 46 -12.30 -5.62 14.75
C LEU A 46 -13.38 -6.04 13.75
N ALA A 47 -14.63 -6.15 14.18
CA ALA A 47 -15.75 -6.47 13.30
C ALA A 47 -15.94 -5.42 12.21
N GLU A 48 -15.94 -4.14 12.57
CA GLU A 48 -16.04 -3.04 11.59
C GLU A 48 -14.83 -2.96 10.65
N THR A 49 -13.65 -3.32 11.12
CA THR A 49 -12.49 -3.43 10.23
C THR A 49 -12.64 -4.59 9.26
N GLY A 50 -13.29 -5.68 9.65
CA GLY A 50 -13.65 -6.76 8.73
C GLY A 50 -14.60 -6.29 7.61
N VAL A 51 -15.60 -5.45 7.96
CA VAL A 51 -16.48 -4.81 6.97
C VAL A 51 -15.69 -3.87 6.04
N LEU A 52 -14.77 -3.08 6.58
CA LEU A 52 -13.87 -2.23 5.80
C LEU A 52 -13.04 -3.04 4.81
N MET A 53 -12.44 -4.15 5.25
CA MET A 53 -11.66 -5.05 4.38
C MET A 53 -12.51 -5.62 3.25
N ASP A 54 -13.74 -6.05 3.54
CA ASP A 54 -14.67 -6.56 2.53
C ASP A 54 -14.94 -5.53 1.45
N HIS A 55 -15.20 -4.28 1.82
CA HIS A 55 -15.40 -3.19 0.85
C HIS A 55 -14.15 -2.89 0.02
N LEU A 56 -12.94 -2.89 0.61
CA LEU A 56 -11.69 -2.73 -0.13
C LEU A 56 -11.53 -3.84 -1.17
N VAL A 57 -11.80 -5.09 -0.79
CA VAL A 57 -11.73 -6.24 -1.71
C VAL A 57 -12.77 -6.11 -2.83
N GLN A 58 -13.98 -5.64 -2.54
CA GLN A 58 -15.01 -5.44 -3.56
C GLN A 58 -14.67 -4.31 -4.54
N CYS A 59 -13.96 -3.28 -4.09
CA CYS A 59 -13.49 -2.17 -4.93
C CYS A 59 -12.28 -2.54 -5.79
N SER A 60 -11.51 -3.56 -5.39
CA SER A 60 -10.32 -4.01 -6.13
C SER A 60 -10.68 -4.38 -7.58
N GLY A 61 -9.92 -3.84 -8.53
CA GLY A 61 -10.17 -3.99 -9.96
C GLY A 61 -11.35 -3.18 -10.51
N ARG A 62 -12.04 -2.38 -9.68
CA ARG A 62 -13.13 -1.49 -10.12
C ARG A 62 -12.70 -0.03 -10.16
N ILE A 63 -12.05 0.43 -9.11
CA ILE A 63 -11.45 1.76 -8.97
C ILE A 63 -10.01 1.60 -8.45
N PRO A 64 -9.08 2.47 -8.82
CA PRO A 64 -7.73 2.46 -8.26
C PRO A 64 -7.74 2.72 -6.76
N ILE A 65 -6.99 1.90 -6.01
CA ILE A 65 -6.82 2.02 -4.56
C ILE A 65 -5.34 2.23 -4.26
N PHE A 66 -5.03 3.35 -3.62
CA PHE A 66 -3.68 3.71 -3.19
C PHE A 66 -3.57 3.66 -1.67
N SER A 67 -2.45 3.18 -1.16
CA SER A 67 -2.07 3.25 0.25
C SER A 67 -0.76 4.00 0.40
N LEU A 68 -0.78 5.14 1.08
CA LEU A 68 0.41 5.89 1.48
C LEU A 68 0.71 5.57 2.94
N ILE A 69 1.83 4.90 3.19
CA ILE A 69 2.27 4.53 4.54
C ILE A 69 3.19 5.63 5.04
N LEU A 70 2.64 6.55 5.81
CA LEU A 70 3.29 7.78 6.24
C LEU A 70 3.84 7.69 7.67
N GLY A 71 3.43 6.69 8.43
CA GLY A 71 3.87 6.39 9.79
C GLY A 71 3.76 4.90 10.08
N PRO A 72 3.84 4.50 11.36
CA PRO A 72 3.65 3.11 11.77
C PRO A 72 2.22 2.66 11.54
N VAL A 73 2.02 1.55 10.82
CA VAL A 73 0.73 0.91 10.56
C VAL A 73 0.78 -0.54 11.02
N VAL A 74 -0.11 -0.93 11.93
CA VAL A 74 -0.01 -2.21 12.64
C VAL A 74 -1.31 -3.01 12.56
N GLY A 75 -1.20 -4.32 12.51
CA GLY A 75 -2.32 -5.25 12.66
C GLY A 75 -3.30 -5.20 11.50
N ALA A 76 -4.60 -5.16 11.79
CA ALA A 76 -5.64 -5.17 10.77
C ALA A 76 -5.61 -3.91 9.87
N SER A 77 -5.13 -2.76 10.37
CA SER A 77 -4.89 -1.59 9.53
C SER A 77 -3.81 -1.86 8.48
N ALA A 78 -2.76 -2.62 8.83
CA ALA A 78 -1.73 -3.03 7.88
C ALA A 78 -2.28 -3.98 6.80
N LEU A 79 -3.23 -4.86 7.16
CA LEU A 79 -3.93 -5.71 6.18
C LEU A 79 -4.76 -4.85 5.22
N CYS A 80 -5.52 -3.88 5.74
CA CYS A 80 -6.28 -2.95 4.91
C CYS A 80 -5.37 -2.18 3.93
N ALA A 81 -4.24 -1.67 4.44
CA ALA A 81 -3.27 -0.95 3.61
C ALA A 81 -2.64 -1.84 2.53
N GLY A 82 -2.39 -3.12 2.83
CA GLY A 82 -1.81 -4.09 1.89
C GLY A 82 -2.78 -4.61 0.82
N ILE A 83 -4.09 -4.33 0.91
CA ILE A 83 -5.08 -4.69 -0.12
C ILE A 83 -5.04 -3.71 -1.31
N ALA A 84 -4.44 -2.54 -1.16
CA ALA A 84 -4.36 -1.53 -2.21
C ALA A 84 -3.65 -2.04 -3.47
N ASP A 85 -3.99 -1.46 -4.63
CA ASP A 85 -3.32 -1.73 -5.90
C ASP A 85 -1.89 -1.19 -5.90
N PHE A 86 -1.69 -0.04 -5.24
CA PHE A 86 -0.39 0.61 -5.11
C PHE A 86 -0.13 1.02 -3.66
N THR A 87 0.99 0.56 -3.12
CA THR A 87 1.45 0.95 -1.78
C THR A 87 2.75 1.74 -1.90
N ILE A 88 2.72 3.00 -1.45
CA ILE A 88 3.85 3.92 -1.42
C ILE A 88 4.24 4.11 0.05
N MET A 89 5.49 3.91 0.39
CA MET A 89 5.96 4.02 1.77
C MET A 89 6.99 5.13 1.93
N SER A 90 6.78 6.02 2.92
CA SER A 90 7.81 6.99 3.34
C SER A 90 9.01 6.27 3.95
N SER A 91 10.22 6.56 3.46
CA SER A 91 11.46 5.98 3.99
C SER A 91 11.83 6.52 5.36
N GLN A 92 11.34 7.71 5.72
CA GLN A 92 11.63 8.34 7.00
C GLN A 92 10.79 7.76 8.14
N HIS A 93 9.48 7.58 7.93
CA HIS A 93 8.53 7.27 8.99
C HIS A 93 7.65 6.05 8.70
N GLY A 94 7.51 5.65 7.44
CA GLY A 94 6.64 4.56 7.01
C GLY A 94 7.08 3.21 7.55
N GLN A 95 6.21 2.55 8.30
CA GLN A 95 6.43 1.19 8.82
C GLN A 95 5.15 0.38 8.72
N LEU A 96 5.27 -0.87 8.30
CA LEU A 96 4.14 -1.76 8.12
C LEU A 96 4.37 -3.10 8.83
N PHE A 97 3.46 -3.48 9.74
CA PHE A 97 3.57 -4.69 10.54
C PHE A 97 2.23 -5.39 10.70
N LEU A 98 2.20 -6.71 10.62
CA LEU A 98 1.07 -7.49 11.17
C LEU A 98 1.12 -7.49 12.69
N SER A 99 2.31 -7.62 13.26
CA SER A 99 2.56 -7.47 14.69
C SER A 99 3.88 -6.76 14.89
N SER A 100 3.88 -5.73 15.74
CA SER A 100 5.12 -5.00 16.03
C SER A 100 6.13 -5.89 16.78
N PRO A 101 7.42 -5.85 16.42
CA PRO A 101 8.48 -6.56 17.16
C PRO A 101 8.51 -6.23 18.66
N LEU A 102 8.04 -5.03 19.02
CA LEU A 102 7.94 -4.60 20.42
C LEU A 102 6.87 -5.34 21.21
N VAL A 103 5.88 -5.91 20.53
CA VAL A 103 4.75 -6.64 21.15
C VAL A 103 4.97 -8.14 21.12
N THR A 104 5.70 -8.65 20.14
CA THR A 104 5.93 -10.08 19.95
C THR A 104 7.41 -10.44 19.77
N PRO A 105 8.28 -10.05 20.74
CA PRO A 105 9.71 -10.34 20.63
C PRO A 105 10.01 -11.85 20.59
N GLU A 106 9.10 -12.68 21.08
CA GLU A 106 9.26 -14.14 21.14
C GLU A 106 9.01 -14.81 19.78
N ILE A 107 8.27 -14.18 18.87
CA ILE A 107 7.95 -14.73 17.54
C ILE A 107 9.06 -14.42 16.55
N ILE A 108 9.75 -13.30 16.75
CA ILE A 108 10.86 -12.86 15.91
C ILE A 108 12.14 -13.33 16.58
N SER A 109 12.73 -14.39 16.08
CA SER A 109 13.99 -14.92 16.62
C SER A 109 15.15 -13.92 16.46
N GLY A 110 15.50 -13.23 17.53
CA GLY A 110 16.59 -12.25 17.60
C GLY A 110 16.12 -10.87 18.05
N GLU A 111 17.06 -10.05 18.48
CA GLU A 111 16.84 -8.62 18.80
C GLU A 111 16.71 -7.81 17.50
N GLN A 112 15.57 -7.90 16.82
CA GLN A 112 15.30 -7.11 15.62
C GLN A 112 14.63 -5.80 15.99
N THR A 113 15.10 -4.71 15.41
CA THR A 113 14.45 -3.41 15.50
C THR A 113 13.21 -3.32 14.61
N PRO A 114 12.22 -2.46 14.91
CA PRO A 114 11.09 -2.22 14.03
C PRO A 114 11.49 -1.88 12.58
N LYS A 115 12.60 -1.14 12.40
CA LYS A 115 13.11 -0.82 11.05
C LYS A 115 13.58 -2.05 10.28
N GLU A 116 14.24 -2.98 10.92
CA GLU A 116 14.74 -4.20 10.28
C GLU A 116 13.63 -5.15 9.82
N VAL A 117 12.42 -4.97 10.34
CA VAL A 117 11.27 -5.85 10.04
C VAL A 117 10.26 -5.20 9.13
N GLY A 118 9.97 -3.92 9.28
CA GLY A 118 8.81 -3.29 8.67
C GLY A 118 9.02 -1.95 8.00
N ASP A 119 10.26 -1.53 7.73
CA ASP A 119 10.49 -0.28 7.02
C ASP A 119 10.23 -0.39 5.51
N ALA A 120 10.22 0.74 4.82
CA ALA A 120 9.98 0.84 3.40
C ALA A 120 10.98 -0.01 2.57
N GLN A 121 12.25 -0.06 2.99
CA GLN A 121 13.29 -0.83 2.30
C GLN A 121 13.05 -2.35 2.38
N VAL A 122 12.58 -2.83 3.53
CA VAL A 122 12.23 -4.25 3.70
C VAL A 122 11.03 -4.60 2.82
N HIS A 123 10.01 -3.74 2.81
CA HIS A 123 8.80 -4.01 2.04
C HIS A 123 8.97 -3.84 0.54
N SER A 124 9.89 -3.02 0.07
CA SER A 124 10.21 -2.90 -1.35
C SER A 124 11.12 -4.02 -1.88
N SER A 125 12.09 -4.49 -1.04
CA SER A 125 13.10 -5.44 -1.51
C SER A 125 12.82 -6.91 -1.18
N ARG A 126 12.06 -7.20 -0.11
CA ARG A 126 11.80 -8.57 0.37
C ARG A 126 10.36 -9.00 0.23
N SER A 127 9.40 -8.24 0.75
CA SER A 127 7.99 -8.63 0.70
C SER A 127 7.29 -8.24 -0.60
N GLY A 128 7.78 -7.20 -1.28
CA GLY A 128 7.17 -6.66 -2.50
C GLY A 128 5.87 -5.90 -2.26
N ILE A 129 5.50 -5.61 -1.02
CA ILE A 129 4.28 -4.84 -0.69
C ILE A 129 4.44 -3.38 -1.11
N ALA A 130 5.57 -2.75 -0.77
CA ALA A 130 5.85 -1.40 -1.22
C ALA A 130 6.30 -1.40 -2.68
N CYS A 131 5.46 -0.92 -3.57
CA CYS A 131 5.80 -0.76 -4.99
C CYS A 131 6.65 0.49 -5.24
N LEU A 132 6.49 1.54 -4.43
CA LEU A 132 7.30 2.75 -4.48
C LEU A 132 7.77 3.13 -3.06
N VAL A 133 8.95 3.71 -2.99
CA VAL A 133 9.53 4.24 -1.75
C VAL A 133 9.74 5.72 -1.92
N ALA A 134 9.04 6.51 -1.14
CA ALA A 134 9.14 7.96 -1.09
C ALA A 134 10.21 8.40 -0.08
N GLU A 135 10.79 9.56 -0.29
CA GLU A 135 11.77 10.14 0.63
C GLU A 135 11.07 10.53 1.94
N ASP A 136 9.94 11.23 1.84
CA ASP A 136 9.12 11.69 2.97
C ASP A 136 7.61 11.62 2.62
N GLU A 137 6.78 12.31 3.41
CA GLU A 137 5.33 12.32 3.24
C GLU A 137 4.89 13.14 2.02
N ASP A 138 5.55 14.28 1.77
CA ASP A 138 5.23 15.16 0.64
C ASP A 138 5.58 14.47 -0.68
N ASP A 139 6.73 13.82 -0.76
CA ASP A 139 7.16 13.01 -1.90
C ASP A 139 6.19 11.84 -2.14
N ALA A 140 5.69 11.19 -1.08
CA ALA A 140 4.70 10.14 -1.22
C ALA A 140 3.37 10.62 -1.85
N ILE A 141 2.94 11.82 -1.51
CA ILE A 141 1.75 12.45 -2.08
C ILE A 141 2.00 12.84 -3.55
N GLU A 142 3.17 13.37 -3.87
CA GLU A 142 3.55 13.73 -5.24
C GLU A 142 3.61 12.50 -6.13
N MET A 143 4.29 11.43 -5.70
CA MET A 143 4.33 10.14 -6.39
C MET A 143 2.93 9.55 -6.64
N ALA A 144 2.05 9.60 -5.65
CA ALA A 144 0.68 9.11 -5.80
C ALA A 144 -0.11 9.95 -6.82
N SER A 145 0.07 11.26 -6.80
CA SER A 145 -0.58 12.19 -7.74
C SER A 145 -0.09 11.95 -9.17
N GLU A 146 1.20 11.76 -9.36
CA GLU A 146 1.80 11.45 -10.66
C GLU A 146 1.30 10.11 -11.19
N LEU A 147 1.37 9.06 -10.38
CA LEU A 147 0.92 7.72 -10.75
C LEU A 147 -0.58 7.69 -11.10
N LEU A 148 -1.40 8.44 -10.36
CA LEU A 148 -2.82 8.57 -10.65
C LEU A 148 -3.07 9.18 -12.04
N GLY A 149 -2.20 10.07 -12.51
CA GLY A 149 -2.28 10.67 -13.84
C GLY A 149 -2.12 9.67 -14.99
N PHE A 150 -1.57 8.48 -14.75
CA PHE A 150 -1.43 7.41 -15.74
C PHE A 150 -2.58 6.40 -15.72
N LEU A 151 -3.49 6.49 -14.75
CA LEU A 151 -4.55 5.51 -14.57
C LEU A 151 -5.92 6.08 -14.98
N PRO A 152 -6.84 5.24 -15.47
CA PRO A 152 -8.23 5.64 -15.59
C PRO A 152 -8.89 5.73 -14.22
N ASP A 153 -9.93 6.54 -14.08
CA ASP A 153 -10.67 6.69 -12.83
C ASP A 153 -11.35 5.39 -12.37
N HIS A 154 -11.69 4.51 -13.31
CA HIS A 154 -12.33 3.22 -13.04
C HIS A 154 -12.14 2.23 -14.20
N CYS A 155 -12.39 0.96 -13.95
CA CYS A 155 -12.14 -0.13 -14.90
C CYS A 155 -12.91 -0.06 -16.24
N LEU A 156 -13.95 0.77 -16.36
CA LEU A 156 -14.72 0.98 -17.59
C LEU A 156 -14.34 2.28 -18.33
N ALA A 157 -13.41 3.06 -17.80
CA ALA A 157 -12.88 4.26 -18.46
C ALA A 157 -11.67 3.89 -19.31
N ASP A 158 -11.49 4.59 -20.42
CA ASP A 158 -10.27 4.48 -21.20
C ASP A 158 -9.08 5.04 -20.43
N PRO A 159 -7.89 4.42 -20.55
CA PRO A 159 -6.70 4.96 -19.91
C PRO A 159 -6.34 6.33 -20.50
N PRO A 160 -5.72 7.21 -19.69
CA PRO A 160 -5.21 8.48 -20.18
C PRO A 160 -4.26 8.26 -21.37
N PHE A 161 -4.41 9.04 -22.42
CA PHE A 161 -3.52 8.97 -23.56
C PHE A 161 -2.41 10.00 -23.45
N ALA A 162 -1.18 9.53 -23.33
CA ALA A 162 0.02 10.36 -23.39
C ALA A 162 0.75 10.06 -24.71
N TYR A 163 0.90 11.07 -25.57
CA TYR A 163 1.72 10.93 -26.78
C TYR A 163 3.19 11.08 -26.41
N SER A 164 3.94 10.01 -26.56
CA SER A 164 5.37 9.96 -26.20
C SER A 164 6.30 10.07 -27.41
N GLY A 165 5.93 10.78 -28.48
CA GLY A 165 6.77 10.91 -29.66
C GLY A 165 6.98 9.60 -30.45
N ASP A 166 7.59 9.71 -31.65
CA ASP A 166 7.85 8.54 -32.51
C ASP A 166 9.24 7.89 -32.28
N GLU A 167 10.05 8.41 -31.38
CA GLU A 167 11.37 7.85 -31.11
C GLU A 167 11.23 6.64 -30.17
N ARG A 168 11.35 5.47 -30.77
CA ARG A 168 11.51 4.22 -30.02
C ARG A 168 12.95 4.10 -29.59
N ASP A 169 13.24 4.36 -28.34
CA ASP A 169 14.52 4.04 -27.76
C ASP A 169 14.71 2.53 -27.77
N LEU A 170 15.73 2.07 -28.49
CA LEU A 170 16.12 0.67 -28.51
C LEU A 170 17.23 0.46 -27.48
N PHE A 171 16.95 -0.38 -26.50
CA PHE A 171 17.92 -0.77 -25.48
C PHE A 171 18.40 -2.20 -25.73
N PRO A 172 19.47 -2.40 -26.52
CA PRO A 172 20.00 -3.73 -26.86
C PRO A 172 20.39 -4.55 -25.62
N GLU A 173 20.75 -3.86 -24.54
CA GLU A 173 21.14 -4.46 -23.26
C GLU A 173 20.03 -5.31 -22.64
N LEU A 174 18.76 -4.98 -22.93
CA LEU A 174 17.62 -5.76 -22.45
C LEU A 174 17.61 -7.20 -23.00
N ASN A 175 18.22 -7.43 -24.15
CA ASN A 175 18.33 -8.80 -24.71
C ASN A 175 19.28 -9.67 -23.88
N GLU A 176 20.24 -9.07 -23.18
CA GLU A 176 21.20 -9.78 -22.32
C GLU A 176 20.61 -10.04 -20.91
N LEU A 177 19.60 -9.24 -20.51
CA LEU A 177 18.96 -9.38 -19.20
C LEU A 177 18.12 -10.66 -19.10
N ILE A 178 17.42 -10.98 -20.19
CA ILE A 178 16.52 -12.14 -20.25
C ILE A 178 17.33 -13.38 -20.64
N PRO A 179 17.45 -14.39 -19.76
CA PRO A 179 18.21 -15.58 -20.10
C PRO A 179 17.50 -16.45 -21.15
N ASP A 180 18.26 -17.08 -22.03
CA ASP A 180 17.75 -18.04 -23.03
C ASP A 180 17.05 -19.25 -22.40
N ASN A 181 17.46 -19.62 -21.19
CA ASN A 181 16.84 -20.72 -20.46
C ASN A 181 15.59 -20.23 -19.70
N PRO A 182 14.37 -20.67 -20.08
CA PRO A 182 13.11 -20.21 -19.47
C PRO A 182 12.97 -20.58 -17.98
N ASN A 183 13.78 -21.52 -17.49
CA ASN A 183 13.76 -21.92 -16.07
C ASN A 183 14.78 -21.15 -15.22
N LYS A 184 15.55 -20.26 -15.81
CA LYS A 184 16.52 -19.44 -15.06
C LYS A 184 15.87 -18.15 -14.61
N PRO A 185 15.77 -17.89 -13.29
CA PRO A 185 15.24 -16.62 -12.79
C PRO A 185 16.18 -15.46 -13.14
N TYR A 186 15.62 -14.28 -13.32
CA TYR A 186 16.35 -13.04 -13.55
C TYR A 186 15.70 -11.87 -12.78
N ASP A 187 16.48 -10.84 -12.51
CA ASP A 187 16.04 -9.66 -11.76
C ASP A 187 15.79 -8.49 -12.74
N MET A 188 14.52 -8.08 -12.86
CA MET A 188 14.10 -6.98 -13.74
C MET A 188 14.52 -5.59 -13.23
N ARG A 189 15.08 -5.49 -12.03
CA ARG A 189 15.55 -4.23 -11.46
C ARG A 189 17.00 -3.89 -11.80
N LYS A 190 17.66 -4.72 -12.59
CA LYS A 190 19.03 -4.53 -13.10
C LYS A 190 18.98 -3.84 -14.49
#